data_e07a892b8123372a5ea210c677e50250
#
_entry.id   e07a892b8123372a5ea210c677e50250
#
_cell.length_a   1.000
_cell.length_b   1.000
_cell.length_c   1.000
_cell.angle_alpha   90.00
_cell.angle_beta   90.00
_cell.angle_gamma   90.00
#
_symmetry.space_group_name_H-M   'P 1'
#
loop_
_entity.id
_entity.type
_entity.pdbx_description
1 polymer ?
#
loop_
_entity_poly.entity_id
_entity_poly.type
_entity_poly.pdbx_seq_one_letter_code
_entity_poly.pdbx_strand_id
1 'polypeptide(L)'
;MTVGAAPRVELLTRPDCHLCSQAREVLRRVADELGVTWVERDITASPEDLRRYAEWIPVTLIDGVEHDYWRLSDDRLRAALRAGRAG
;
A
#
# COMPACT_ATOMS: atom_id res chain seq x y z
N MET A 1 -6.44 -23.86 -4.33
CA MET A 1 -6.66 -23.11 -4.34
C MET A 1 -6.37 -22.22 -3.47
N THR A 2 -5.89 -21.42 -3.40
CA THR A 2 -5.65 -20.62 -2.56
C THR A 2 -6.38 -19.53 -2.55
N VAL A 3 -7.50 -19.71 -2.76
CA VAL A 3 -8.33 -18.71 -2.76
C VAL A 3 -8.27 -18.07 -1.49
N GLY A 4 -8.51 -16.90 -1.39
CA GLY A 4 -8.58 -16.18 -0.16
C GLY A 4 -7.29 -15.69 0.39
N ALA A 5 -6.23 -15.83 -0.35
CA ALA A 5 -4.98 -15.26 0.11
C ALA A 5 -5.13 -13.77 0.20
N ALA A 6 -4.75 -13.18 1.30
CA ALA A 6 -4.80 -11.74 1.48
C ALA A 6 -3.81 -11.07 0.55
N PRO A 7 -4.13 -9.87 0.05
CA PRO A 7 -3.17 -9.15 -0.77
C PRO A 7 -1.96 -8.79 0.07
N ARG A 8 -0.80 -8.77 -0.57
CA ARG A 8 0.42 -8.46 0.15
C ARG A 8 0.52 -6.99 0.51
N VAL A 9 0.00 -6.11 -0.34
CA VAL A 9 0.16 -4.68 -0.13
C VAL A 9 -1.19 -4.01 0.01
N GLU A 10 -1.30 -3.09 0.96
CA GLU A 10 -2.48 -2.26 1.09
C GLU A 10 -2.07 -0.82 0.98
N LEU A 11 -2.77 -0.05 0.18
CA LEU A 11 -2.54 1.37 0.07
C LEU A 11 -3.70 2.08 0.75
N LEU A 12 -3.40 2.83 1.80
CA LEU A 12 -4.42 3.55 2.55
C LEU A 12 -4.53 4.96 1.99
N THR A 13 -5.74 5.34 1.58
CA THR A 13 -5.97 6.60 0.89
C THR A 13 -7.21 7.29 1.41
N ARG A 14 -7.49 8.47 0.87
CA ARG A 14 -8.76 9.15 1.08
C ARG A 14 -9.10 9.91 -0.18
N PRO A 15 -10.36 10.33 -0.35
CA PRO A 15 -10.77 11.07 -1.53
C PRO A 15 -9.99 12.38 -1.68
N ASP A 16 -9.82 12.81 -2.93
CA ASP A 16 -9.18 14.09 -3.24
C ASP A 16 -7.76 14.22 -2.71
N CYS A 17 -7.02 13.15 -2.75
CA CYS A 17 -5.65 13.16 -2.27
C CYS A 17 -4.72 13.04 -3.46
N HIS A 18 -3.97 14.10 -3.73
CA HIS A 18 -3.06 14.12 -4.86
C HIS A 18 -1.90 13.15 -4.70
N LEU A 19 -1.33 13.09 -3.51
CA LEU A 19 -0.24 12.15 -3.26
C LEU A 19 -0.72 10.70 -3.33
N CYS A 20 -1.98 10.46 -3.02
CA CYS A 20 -2.53 9.12 -3.13
C CYS A 20 -2.55 8.67 -4.59
N SER A 21 -2.85 9.57 -5.52
CA SER A 21 -2.82 9.24 -6.92
C SER A 21 -1.42 8.84 -7.38
N GLN A 22 -0.41 9.56 -6.91
CA GLN A 22 0.97 9.25 -7.25
C GLN A 22 1.38 7.91 -6.67
N ALA A 23 1.00 7.64 -5.43
CA ALA A 23 1.34 6.37 -4.80
C ALA A 23 0.66 5.22 -5.51
N ARG A 24 -0.58 5.43 -5.94
CA ARG A 24 -1.33 4.40 -6.66
C ARG A 24 -0.62 4.01 -7.95
N GLU A 25 -0.08 5.02 -8.68
CA GLU A 25 0.62 4.74 -9.91
C GLU A 25 1.89 3.94 -9.68
N VAL A 26 2.64 4.30 -8.65
CA VAL A 26 3.86 3.60 -8.32
C VAL A 26 3.53 2.15 -7.94
N LEU A 27 2.54 1.97 -7.08
CA LEU A 27 2.20 0.65 -6.61
C LEU A 27 1.69 -0.23 -7.74
N ARG A 28 0.85 0.32 -8.60
CA ARG A 28 0.32 -0.44 -9.71
C ARG A 28 1.45 -0.95 -10.61
N ARG A 29 2.43 -0.09 -10.91
CA ARG A 29 3.53 -0.46 -11.77
C ARG A 29 4.43 -1.51 -11.14
N VAL A 30 4.81 -1.30 -9.89
CA VAL A 30 5.72 -2.23 -9.21
C VAL A 30 5.03 -3.56 -8.93
N ALA A 31 3.78 -3.52 -8.49
CA ALA A 31 3.04 -4.75 -8.20
C ALA A 31 2.85 -5.58 -9.47
N ASP A 32 2.57 -4.92 -10.58
CA ASP A 32 2.40 -5.60 -11.85
C ASP A 32 3.73 -6.24 -12.28
N GLU A 33 4.80 -5.52 -12.10
CA GLU A 33 6.13 -5.99 -12.45
C GLU A 33 6.49 -7.25 -11.65
N LEU A 34 6.16 -7.27 -10.38
CA LEU A 34 6.56 -8.35 -9.48
C LEU A 34 5.50 -9.42 -9.26
N GLY A 35 4.33 -9.26 -9.85
CA GLY A 35 3.25 -10.21 -9.68
C GLY A 35 2.68 -10.23 -8.27
N VAL A 36 2.63 -9.08 -7.62
CA VAL A 36 2.17 -8.97 -6.25
C VAL A 36 0.76 -8.43 -6.23
N THR A 37 -0.09 -8.95 -5.38
CA THR A 37 -1.46 -8.47 -5.25
C THR A 37 -1.51 -7.29 -4.28
N TRP A 38 -2.43 -6.37 -4.53
CA TRP A 38 -2.60 -5.20 -3.67
C TRP A 38 -4.03 -4.70 -3.72
N VAL A 39 -4.42 -3.97 -2.68
CA VAL A 39 -5.74 -3.35 -2.63
C VAL A 39 -5.59 -1.93 -2.10
N GLU A 40 -6.57 -1.11 -2.39
CA GLU A 40 -6.63 0.24 -1.88
C GLU A 40 -7.73 0.29 -0.83
N ARG A 41 -7.48 0.93 0.29
CA ARG A 41 -8.45 1.04 1.36
C ARG A 41 -8.66 2.51 1.70
N ASP A 42 -9.91 2.95 1.68
CA ASP A 42 -10.26 4.32 1.98
C ASP A 42 -10.40 4.44 3.49
N ILE A 43 -9.56 5.26 4.12
CA ILE A 43 -9.57 5.37 5.57
C ILE A 43 -10.79 6.08 6.10
N THR A 44 -11.52 6.80 5.25
CA THR A 44 -12.72 7.49 5.72
C THR A 44 -13.85 6.53 6.05
N ALA A 45 -13.73 5.29 5.65
CA ALA A 45 -14.75 4.29 5.94
C ALA A 45 -14.66 3.76 7.37
N SER A 46 -13.59 4.09 8.09
CA SER A 46 -13.41 3.59 9.45
C SER A 46 -12.91 4.70 10.36
N PRO A 47 -13.64 5.01 11.45
CA PRO A 47 -13.17 6.02 12.39
C PRO A 47 -11.82 5.70 12.98
N GLU A 48 -11.52 4.42 13.17
CA GLU A 48 -10.27 4.01 13.72
C GLU A 48 -9.13 4.29 12.74
N ASP A 49 -9.34 4.01 11.48
CA ASP A 49 -8.34 4.30 10.44
C ASP A 49 -8.10 5.80 10.34
N LEU A 50 -9.16 6.60 10.44
CA LEU A 50 -9.01 8.04 10.39
C LEU A 50 -8.14 8.54 11.53
N ARG A 51 -8.37 8.05 12.73
CA ARG A 51 -7.58 8.48 13.87
C ARG A 51 -6.11 8.09 13.72
N ARG A 52 -5.87 6.93 13.15
CA ARG A 52 -4.53 6.41 13.10
C ARG A 52 -3.72 6.95 11.92
N TYR A 53 -4.35 7.13 10.77
CA TYR A 53 -3.63 7.41 9.55
C TYR A 53 -3.87 8.76 8.89
N ALA A 54 -4.82 9.53 9.38
CA ALA A 54 -5.25 10.75 8.67
C ALA A 54 -4.13 11.69 8.27
N GLU A 55 -3.12 11.81 9.12
CA GLU A 55 -2.02 12.72 8.85
C GLU A 55 -0.89 12.10 8.06
N TRP A 56 -0.99 10.81 7.77
CA TRP A 56 0.11 10.09 7.16
C TRP A 56 -0.17 9.55 5.77
N ILE A 57 -1.39 9.70 5.29
CA ILE A 57 -1.75 9.14 3.99
C ILE A 57 -1.05 9.85 2.85
N PRO A 58 -0.76 9.13 1.77
CA PRO A 58 -1.04 7.72 1.62
C PRO A 58 -0.07 6.87 2.44
N VAL A 59 -0.58 5.79 3.02
CA VAL A 59 0.26 4.88 3.80
C VAL A 59 0.29 3.56 3.05
N THR A 60 1.46 2.99 2.91
CA THR A 60 1.62 1.69 2.26
C THR A 60 1.96 0.65 3.31
N LEU A 61 1.17 -0.40 3.38
CA LEU A 61 1.42 -1.52 4.28
C LEU A 61 1.86 -2.71 3.45
N ILE A 62 2.87 -3.42 3.93
CA ILE A 62 3.30 -4.66 3.30
C ILE A 62 3.13 -5.76 4.34
N ASP A 63 2.32 -6.75 4.02
CA ASP A 63 2.03 -7.85 4.93
C ASP A 63 1.55 -7.33 6.29
N GLY A 64 0.76 -6.26 6.27
CA GLY A 64 0.20 -5.66 7.48
C GLY A 64 1.11 -4.73 8.23
N VAL A 65 2.34 -4.51 7.76
CA VAL A 65 3.30 -3.67 8.45
C VAL A 65 3.52 -2.39 7.66
N GLU A 66 3.56 -1.26 8.34
CA GLU A 66 3.78 0.02 7.68
C GLU A 66 5.13 0.04 7.00
N HIS A 67 5.11 0.34 5.71
CA HIS A 67 6.31 0.39 4.91
C HIS A 67 6.72 1.83 4.62
N ASP A 68 5.75 2.65 4.24
CA ASP A 68 6.05 4.01 3.80
C ASP A 68 4.81 4.86 3.99
N TYR A 69 5.02 6.18 4.06
CA TYR A 69 3.90 7.11 4.13
C TYR A 69 4.23 8.32 3.29
N TRP A 70 3.20 9.09 2.93
CA TRP A 70 3.26 10.26 2.06
C TRP A 70 3.72 9.87 0.66
N ARG A 71 4.99 9.91 0.36
CA ARG A 71 5.47 9.55 -0.97
C ARG A 71 5.94 8.13 -0.97
N LEU A 72 5.56 7.39 -2.00
CA LEU A 72 5.95 5.99 -2.13
C LEU A 72 7.10 5.90 -3.12
N SER A 73 8.21 5.36 -2.71
CA SER A 73 9.37 5.20 -3.56
C SER A 73 9.33 3.86 -4.29
N ASP A 74 9.46 3.89 -5.61
CA ASP A 74 9.52 2.68 -6.44
C ASP A 74 10.60 1.76 -5.94
N ASP A 75 11.80 2.30 -5.74
CA ASP A 75 12.96 1.48 -5.39
C ASP A 75 12.82 0.85 -4.04
N ARG A 76 12.35 1.61 -3.06
CA ARG A 76 12.16 1.05 -1.72
C ARG A 76 11.06 0.02 -1.69
N LEU A 77 9.98 0.27 -2.43
CA LEU A 77 8.89 -0.69 -2.50
C LEU A 77 9.35 -1.99 -3.14
N ARG A 78 10.07 -1.88 -4.25
CA ARG A 78 10.58 -3.04 -4.96
C ARG A 78 11.51 -3.85 -4.08
N ALA A 79 12.41 -3.17 -3.39
CA ALA A 79 13.37 -3.85 -2.51
C ALA A 79 12.65 -4.55 -1.36
N ALA A 80 11.67 -3.89 -0.77
CA ALA A 80 10.95 -4.48 0.36
C ALA A 80 10.15 -5.70 -0.06
N LEU A 81 9.53 -5.64 -1.24
CA LEU A 81 8.74 -6.77 -1.70
C LEU A 81 9.62 -7.97 -2.05
N ARG A 82 10.80 -7.71 -2.59
CA ARG A 82 11.71 -8.80 -2.91
C ARG A 82 12.30 -9.41 -1.66
N ALA A 83 12.65 -8.58 -0.69
CA ALA A 83 13.22 -9.08 0.56
C ALA A 83 12.20 -9.91 1.32
N GLY A 84 10.96 -9.48 1.31
CA GLY A 84 9.93 -10.17 2.05
C GLY A 84 9.58 -11.53 1.51
N ARG A 85 10.02 -11.83 0.28
CA ARG A 85 9.70 -13.12 -0.27
C ARG A 85 10.61 -14.20 0.23
N ALA A 86 11.71 -13.83 0.79
CA ALA A 86 12.67 -14.79 1.22
C ALA A 86 12.14 -15.67 2.33
N GLY A 87 11.18 -15.25 3.00
CA GLY A 87 10.70 -16.00 4.14
C GLY A 87 9.89 -17.20 3.79
#